data_f65094c5682d836c02c795999a13a8dd
#
_entry.id   f65094c5682d836c02c795999a13a8dd
#
_cell.length_a   1.000
_cell.length_b   1.000
_cell.length_c   1.000
_cell.angle_alpha   90.00
_cell.angle_beta   90.00
_cell.angle_gamma   90.00
#
_symmetry.space_group_name_H-M   'P 1'
#
loop_
_entity.id
_entity.type
_entity.pdbx_description
1 polymer ?
#
loop_
_entity_poly.entity_id
_entity_poly.type
_entity_poly.pdbx_seq_one_letter_code
_entity_poly.pdbx_strand_id
1 'polypeptide(L)'
;MPEVIVTKPRVGKFTKNAARRVRVTGKIPAVLYGAGHEPVAIEVEPKQISRILFSETGHNTIFDIQVEGQAPAKAMIVDWQREPINDLLIHIDMKRIAADKPLRLKVRVKLLGIPVGVKTAGGILDQVMREVEIECLPADIPSHIDVDVSGLGIHGVIRVADLPHAGSVKFLNSEDATVAHVIAIREEAAAVAEAAAAAEPVVAKKGGKPAAEAAAPAADAKKPAAKK
;
A
#
# COMPACT_ATOMS: atom_id res chain seq x y z
N MET A 1 20.81 -15.97 -5.55
CA MET A 1 21.63 -15.52 -6.71
C MET A 1 21.31 -14.07 -6.92
N PRO A 2 22.31 -13.15 -7.01
CA PRO A 2 22.02 -11.77 -7.37
C PRO A 2 21.40 -11.74 -8.76
N GLU A 3 20.19 -11.21 -8.87
CA GLU A 3 19.52 -11.05 -10.16
C GLU A 3 20.19 -9.87 -10.89
N VAL A 4 20.72 -10.12 -12.07
CA VAL A 4 21.28 -9.07 -12.93
C VAL A 4 20.21 -8.61 -13.90
N ILE A 5 19.83 -7.33 -13.79
CA ILE A 5 18.84 -6.71 -14.67
C ILE A 5 19.57 -5.94 -15.77
N VAL A 6 19.40 -6.38 -17.00
CA VAL A 6 19.94 -5.66 -18.17
C VAL A 6 18.89 -4.66 -18.65
N THR A 7 19.27 -3.38 -18.71
CA THR A 7 18.37 -2.29 -19.07
C THR A 7 18.91 -1.44 -20.21
N LYS A 8 18.00 -0.83 -20.96
CA LYS A 8 18.32 0.12 -22.03
C LYS A 8 18.08 1.54 -21.56
N PRO A 9 19.03 2.47 -21.81
CA PRO A 9 18.77 3.88 -21.53
C PRO A 9 17.71 4.41 -22.50
N ARG A 10 16.78 5.22 -21.99
CA ARG A 10 15.81 5.90 -22.83
C ARG A 10 16.46 7.10 -23.50
N VAL A 11 16.42 7.11 -24.83
CA VAL A 11 16.95 8.21 -25.64
C VAL A 11 15.81 9.16 -26.00
N GLY A 12 15.99 10.48 -25.86
CA GLY A 12 15.08 11.50 -26.32
C GLY A 12 14.37 12.28 -25.21
N LYS A 13 13.29 12.99 -25.57
CA LYS A 13 12.55 13.84 -24.62
C LYS A 13 11.74 13.01 -23.62
N PHE A 14 11.88 13.29 -22.34
CA PHE A 14 11.15 12.62 -21.24
C PHE A 14 9.72 13.19 -21.11
N THR A 15 8.88 12.94 -22.10
CA THR A 15 7.49 13.41 -22.14
C THR A 15 6.50 12.31 -21.80
N LYS A 16 5.28 12.70 -21.42
CA LYS A 16 4.15 11.78 -21.17
C LYS A 16 3.94 10.82 -22.34
N ASN A 17 4.01 11.32 -23.59
CA ASN A 17 3.80 10.50 -24.77
C ASN A 17 4.93 9.48 -25.02
N ALA A 18 6.16 9.82 -24.66
CA ALA A 18 7.28 8.88 -24.73
C ALA A 18 7.12 7.74 -23.71
N ALA A 19 6.76 8.02 -22.46
CA ALA A 19 6.46 7.02 -21.45
C ALA A 19 5.29 6.09 -21.87
N ARG A 20 4.25 6.66 -22.49
CA ARG A 20 3.12 5.87 -23.00
C ARG A 20 3.54 4.91 -24.11
N ARG A 21 4.44 5.33 -25.02
CA ARG A 21 4.98 4.44 -26.06
C ARG A 21 5.75 3.27 -25.49
N VAL A 22 6.58 3.51 -24.45
CA VAL A 22 7.31 2.44 -23.75
C VAL A 22 6.35 1.41 -23.16
N ARG A 23 5.26 1.86 -22.53
CA ARG A 23 4.25 0.93 -21.96
C ARG A 23 3.50 0.14 -23.04
N VAL A 24 3.24 0.74 -24.20
CA VAL A 24 2.61 0.04 -25.34
C VAL A 24 3.53 -1.06 -25.90
N THR A 25 4.86 -0.90 -25.82
CA THR A 25 5.81 -1.96 -26.19
C THR A 25 5.99 -3.04 -25.13
N GLY A 26 5.20 -2.99 -24.04
CA GLY A 26 5.24 -3.98 -22.96
C GLY A 26 6.39 -3.79 -21.96
N LYS A 27 7.09 -2.65 -22.00
CA LYS A 27 8.15 -2.30 -21.06
C LYS A 27 7.69 -1.26 -20.05
N ILE A 28 8.41 -1.16 -18.93
CA ILE A 28 8.14 -0.19 -17.89
C ILE A 28 9.19 0.93 -17.94
N PRO A 29 8.78 2.20 -18.00
CA PRO A 29 9.69 3.31 -17.81
C PRO A 29 10.11 3.36 -16.33
N ALA A 30 11.41 3.46 -16.09
CA ALA A 30 11.99 3.55 -14.77
C ALA A 30 13.05 4.65 -14.73
N VAL A 31 13.37 5.10 -13.51
CA VAL A 31 14.42 6.09 -13.27
C VAL A 31 15.44 5.48 -12.29
N LEU A 32 16.71 5.57 -12.66
CA LEU A 32 17.83 5.13 -11.83
C LEU A 32 18.63 6.36 -11.38
N TYR A 33 18.64 6.63 -10.09
CA TYR A 33 19.33 7.77 -9.48
C TYR A 33 20.17 7.36 -8.26
N GLY A 34 20.96 8.27 -7.72
CA GLY A 34 21.75 8.06 -6.51
C GLY A 34 23.24 7.82 -6.73
N ALA A 35 23.97 7.57 -5.65
CA ALA A 35 25.43 7.36 -5.58
C ALA A 35 26.27 8.51 -6.21
N GLY A 36 25.72 9.75 -6.30
CA GLY A 36 26.43 10.89 -6.88
C GLY A 36 26.50 10.92 -8.41
N HIS A 37 25.84 9.97 -9.08
CA HIS A 37 25.71 9.96 -10.54
C HIS A 37 24.44 10.66 -10.98
N GLU A 38 24.46 11.19 -12.21
CA GLU A 38 23.26 11.78 -12.81
C GLU A 38 22.12 10.76 -12.95
N PRO A 39 20.87 11.19 -12.75
CA PRO A 39 19.72 10.32 -12.93
C PRO A 39 19.58 9.89 -14.40
N VAL A 40 19.36 8.62 -14.61
CA VAL A 40 19.21 8.02 -15.94
C VAL A 40 17.83 7.41 -16.07
N ALA A 41 17.10 7.81 -17.11
CA ALA A 41 15.85 7.17 -17.45
C ALA A 41 16.12 5.88 -18.25
N ILE A 42 15.51 4.78 -17.84
CA ILE A 42 15.72 3.45 -18.38
C ILE A 42 14.41 2.77 -18.76
N GLU A 43 14.51 1.72 -19.54
CA GLU A 43 13.39 0.82 -19.87
C GLU A 43 13.67 -0.55 -19.29
N VAL A 44 12.72 -1.10 -18.54
CA VAL A 44 12.86 -2.36 -17.83
C VAL A 44 11.76 -3.33 -18.23
N GLU A 45 12.05 -4.63 -18.21
CA GLU A 45 11.06 -5.67 -18.43
C GLU A 45 10.21 -5.92 -17.16
N PRO A 46 8.88 -5.95 -17.28
CA PRO A 46 7.99 -6.14 -16.14
C PRO A 46 8.21 -7.48 -15.42
N LYS A 47 8.55 -8.54 -16.17
CA LYS A 47 8.74 -9.88 -15.59
C LYS A 47 9.90 -9.95 -14.59
N GLN A 48 11.02 -9.28 -14.88
CA GLN A 48 12.20 -9.25 -14.01
C GLN A 48 11.88 -8.52 -12.71
N ILE A 49 11.24 -7.36 -12.81
CA ILE A 49 10.88 -6.56 -11.64
C ILE A 49 9.80 -7.23 -10.80
N SER A 50 8.78 -7.81 -11.42
CA SER A 50 7.74 -8.54 -10.68
C SER A 50 8.33 -9.66 -9.85
N ARG A 51 9.32 -10.40 -10.38
CA ARG A 51 10.01 -11.47 -9.64
C ARG A 51 10.70 -10.93 -8.39
N ILE A 52 11.37 -9.78 -8.49
CA ILE A 52 12.00 -9.12 -7.34
C ILE A 52 10.96 -8.65 -6.32
N LEU A 53 9.90 -7.96 -6.77
CA LEU A 53 8.87 -7.42 -5.88
C LEU A 53 8.07 -8.51 -5.14
N PHE A 54 7.92 -9.70 -5.75
CA PHE A 54 7.25 -10.85 -5.13
C PHE A 54 8.20 -11.77 -4.36
N SER A 55 9.51 -11.45 -4.28
CA SER A 55 10.44 -12.18 -3.42
C SER A 55 10.14 -11.93 -1.94
N GLU A 56 10.65 -12.76 -1.06
CA GLU A 56 10.46 -12.61 0.40
C GLU A 56 11.00 -11.29 0.94
N THR A 57 12.11 -10.81 0.39
CA THR A 57 12.71 -9.51 0.71
C THR A 57 11.98 -8.34 0.06
N GLY A 58 11.13 -8.61 -0.95
CA GLY A 58 10.34 -7.60 -1.64
C GLY A 58 11.17 -6.49 -2.27
N HIS A 59 10.72 -5.24 -2.11
CA HIS A 59 11.37 -4.05 -2.68
C HIS A 59 12.75 -3.75 -2.04
N ASN A 60 13.04 -4.30 -0.87
CA ASN A 60 14.33 -4.11 -0.18
C ASN A 60 15.45 -5.00 -0.74
N THR A 61 15.15 -5.80 -1.77
CA THR A 61 16.16 -6.64 -2.44
C THR A 61 17.18 -5.78 -3.15
N ILE A 62 18.46 -6.07 -2.88
CA ILE A 62 19.58 -5.49 -3.63
C ILE A 62 19.88 -6.37 -4.83
N PHE A 63 19.89 -5.78 -6.02
CA PHE A 63 20.20 -6.46 -7.27
C PHE A 63 21.22 -5.67 -8.08
N ASP A 64 21.88 -6.36 -9.01
CA ASP A 64 22.84 -5.74 -9.91
C ASP A 64 22.10 -5.24 -11.17
N ILE A 65 22.24 -3.95 -11.49
CA ILE A 65 21.68 -3.35 -12.69
C ILE A 65 22.80 -3.02 -13.66
N GLN A 66 22.63 -3.46 -14.89
CA GLN A 66 23.54 -3.13 -16.00
C GLN A 66 22.77 -2.30 -17.02
N VAL A 67 23.13 -1.03 -17.13
CA VAL A 67 22.62 -0.13 -18.17
C VAL A 67 23.54 -0.19 -19.38
N GLU A 68 23.01 -0.35 -20.58
CA GLU A 68 23.83 -0.34 -21.80
C GLU A 68 24.69 0.94 -21.84
N GLY A 69 26.02 0.76 -21.94
CA GLY A 69 26.98 1.86 -21.99
C GLY A 69 27.44 2.40 -20.63
N GLN A 70 27.02 1.80 -19.50
CA GLN A 70 27.49 2.14 -18.15
C GLN A 70 28.03 0.93 -17.42
N ALA A 71 28.84 1.18 -16.40
CA ALA A 71 29.32 0.13 -15.51
C ALA A 71 28.15 -0.48 -14.71
N PRO A 72 28.21 -1.79 -14.37
CA PRO A 72 27.24 -2.42 -13.52
C PRO A 72 27.22 -1.75 -12.14
N ALA A 73 26.04 -1.51 -11.60
CA ALA A 73 25.85 -0.86 -10.31
C ALA A 73 24.85 -1.65 -9.46
N LYS A 74 25.04 -1.62 -8.14
CA LYS A 74 24.05 -2.16 -7.21
C LYS A 74 22.91 -1.17 -7.05
N ALA A 75 21.68 -1.67 -7.14
CA ALA A 75 20.48 -0.87 -7.04
C ALA A 75 19.43 -1.57 -6.17
N MET A 76 18.48 -0.78 -5.65
CA MET A 76 17.28 -1.25 -4.98
C MET A 76 16.06 -0.51 -5.54
N ILE A 77 14.89 -1.09 -5.38
CA ILE A 77 13.62 -0.45 -5.71
C ILE A 77 13.20 0.41 -4.51
N VAL A 78 12.95 1.69 -4.74
CA VAL A 78 12.49 2.62 -3.70
C VAL A 78 10.97 2.76 -3.75
N ASP A 79 10.44 2.93 -4.96
CA ASP A 79 9.01 3.11 -5.17
C ASP A 79 8.56 2.47 -6.48
N TRP A 80 7.30 2.07 -6.53
CA TRP A 80 6.68 1.52 -7.73
C TRP A 80 5.21 1.92 -7.82
N GLN A 81 4.76 2.14 -9.03
CA GLN A 81 3.37 2.46 -9.32
C GLN A 81 2.72 1.31 -10.09
N ARG A 82 1.53 0.91 -9.64
CA ARG A 82 0.69 -0.08 -10.32
C ARG A 82 -0.62 0.53 -10.77
N GLU A 83 -1.14 -0.01 -11.85
CA GLU A 83 -2.49 0.31 -12.31
C GLU A 83 -3.51 -0.41 -11.41
N PRO A 84 -4.49 0.29 -10.82
CA PRO A 84 -5.40 -0.33 -9.84
C PRO A 84 -6.35 -1.36 -10.44
N ILE A 85 -6.59 -1.34 -11.76
CA ILE A 85 -7.55 -2.24 -12.41
C ILE A 85 -6.87 -3.54 -12.87
N ASN A 86 -5.74 -3.42 -13.58
CA ASN A 86 -5.05 -4.56 -14.21
C ASN A 86 -3.81 -5.01 -13.42
N ASP A 87 -3.48 -4.34 -12.32
CA ASP A 87 -2.28 -4.56 -11.49
C ASP A 87 -0.95 -4.51 -12.26
N LEU A 88 -0.95 -3.84 -13.41
CA LEU A 88 0.22 -3.67 -14.25
C LEU A 88 1.17 -2.62 -13.67
N LEU A 89 2.46 -2.89 -13.68
CA LEU A 89 3.48 -1.93 -13.26
C LEU A 89 3.56 -0.77 -14.28
N ILE A 90 3.41 0.46 -13.79
CA ILE A 90 3.40 1.68 -14.60
C ILE A 90 4.74 2.40 -14.54
N HIS A 91 5.35 2.48 -13.36
CA HIS A 91 6.61 3.18 -13.11
C HIS A 91 7.39 2.52 -11.98
N ILE A 92 8.71 2.66 -12.01
CA ILE A 92 9.61 2.14 -11.00
C ILE A 92 10.72 3.13 -10.75
N ASP A 93 10.95 3.43 -9.48
CA ASP A 93 12.04 4.26 -9.02
C ASP A 93 13.12 3.38 -8.39
N MET A 94 14.33 3.46 -8.94
CA MET A 94 15.48 2.69 -8.49
C MET A 94 16.57 3.62 -7.98
N LYS A 95 17.17 3.25 -6.86
CA LYS A 95 18.27 3.98 -6.25
C LYS A 95 19.56 3.16 -6.32
N ARG A 96 20.63 3.76 -6.85
CA ARG A 96 21.97 3.19 -6.76
C ARG A 96 22.46 3.22 -5.35
N ILE A 97 23.06 2.13 -4.91
CA ILE A 97 23.54 1.93 -3.55
C ILE A 97 25.07 2.02 -3.53
N ALA A 98 25.58 2.86 -2.64
CA ALA A 98 26.99 2.84 -2.25
C ALA A 98 27.12 1.99 -0.99
N ALA A 99 28.11 1.10 -0.93
CA ALA A 99 28.27 0.16 0.18
C ALA A 99 28.50 0.84 1.54
N ASP A 100 29.09 2.03 1.51
CA ASP A 100 29.56 2.74 2.72
C ASP A 100 28.54 3.76 3.28
N LYS A 101 27.37 3.91 2.65
CA LYS A 101 26.39 4.93 3.07
C LYS A 101 25.18 4.30 3.71
N PRO A 102 24.74 4.80 4.88
CA PRO A 102 23.49 4.34 5.48
C PRO A 102 22.30 4.69 4.57
N LEU A 103 21.35 3.76 4.52
CA LEU A 103 20.15 3.87 3.71
C LEU A 103 18.92 3.96 4.61
N ARG A 104 17.99 4.81 4.24
CA ARG A 104 16.65 4.86 4.83
C ARG A 104 15.72 4.06 3.96
N LEU A 105 15.03 3.12 4.56
CA LEU A 105 14.11 2.22 3.88
C LEU A 105 12.95 1.82 4.79
N LYS A 106 11.88 1.32 4.17
CA LYS A 106 10.71 0.80 4.87
C LYS A 106 10.78 -0.71 4.91
N VAL A 107 10.66 -1.28 6.09
CA VAL A 107 10.66 -2.74 6.28
C VAL A 107 9.30 -3.19 6.77
N ARG A 108 8.81 -4.30 6.21
CA ARG A 108 7.53 -4.88 6.58
C ARG A 108 7.61 -5.55 7.94
N VAL A 109 6.57 -5.33 8.74
CA VAL A 109 6.37 -6.00 10.02
C VAL A 109 5.45 -7.19 9.82
N LYS A 110 5.90 -8.38 10.19
CA LYS A 110 5.08 -9.60 10.23
C LYS A 110 4.69 -9.90 11.66
N LEU A 111 3.41 -10.04 11.89
CA LEU A 111 2.87 -10.46 13.18
C LEU A 111 2.83 -11.98 13.24
N LEU A 112 3.49 -12.55 14.25
CA LEU A 112 3.54 -13.99 14.50
C LEU A 112 2.59 -14.35 15.64
N GLY A 113 1.84 -15.45 15.47
CA GLY A 113 0.93 -15.97 16.48
C GLY A 113 -0.48 -15.37 16.40
N ILE A 114 -1.34 -15.81 17.32
CA ILE A 114 -2.70 -15.29 17.48
C ILE A 114 -2.84 -14.78 18.91
N PRO A 115 -3.22 -13.51 19.12
CA PRO A 115 -3.35 -12.93 20.46
C PRO A 115 -4.33 -13.68 21.36
N VAL A 116 -4.00 -13.79 22.64
CA VAL A 116 -4.91 -14.36 23.65
C VAL A 116 -6.23 -13.58 23.69
N GLY A 117 -6.18 -12.25 23.55
CA GLY A 117 -7.36 -11.39 23.52
C GLY A 117 -8.32 -11.68 22.35
N VAL A 118 -7.80 -12.16 21.21
CA VAL A 118 -8.64 -12.62 20.08
C VAL A 118 -9.23 -14.00 20.38
N LYS A 119 -8.42 -14.93 20.92
CA LYS A 119 -8.86 -16.32 21.17
C LYS A 119 -9.88 -16.43 22.31
N THR A 120 -9.66 -15.71 23.42
CA THR A 120 -10.46 -15.88 24.64
C THR A 120 -11.61 -14.91 24.75
N ALA A 121 -11.46 -13.71 24.22
CA ALA A 121 -12.41 -12.63 24.43
C ALA A 121 -13.00 -12.05 23.12
N GLY A 122 -12.77 -12.70 21.97
CA GLY A 122 -13.37 -12.30 20.71
C GLY A 122 -12.91 -10.95 20.19
N GLY A 123 -11.75 -10.44 20.63
CA GLY A 123 -11.18 -9.19 20.13
C GLY A 123 -10.74 -9.27 18.68
N ILE A 124 -10.51 -8.13 18.04
CA ILE A 124 -9.92 -8.03 16.71
C ILE A 124 -8.50 -7.50 16.85
N LEU A 125 -7.54 -8.18 16.20
CA LEU A 125 -6.19 -7.68 16.05
C LEU A 125 -6.17 -6.68 14.87
N ASP A 126 -5.84 -5.43 15.16
CA ASP A 126 -5.64 -4.40 14.14
C ASP A 126 -4.17 -4.02 14.05
N GLN A 127 -3.64 -4.09 12.83
CA GLN A 127 -2.27 -3.69 12.51
C GLN A 127 -2.29 -2.29 11.91
N VAL A 128 -1.96 -1.29 12.72
CA VAL A 128 -1.92 0.13 12.32
C VAL A 128 -0.75 0.40 11.39
N MET A 129 0.44 -0.10 11.76
CA MET A 129 1.66 0.07 10.97
C MET A 129 2.10 -1.27 10.39
N ARG A 130 2.07 -1.35 9.06
CA ARG A 130 2.53 -2.53 8.31
C ARG A 130 4.00 -2.45 7.91
N GLU A 131 4.54 -1.25 7.88
CA GLU A 131 5.92 -0.95 7.50
C GLU A 131 6.51 0.04 8.48
N VAL A 132 7.76 -0.15 8.86
CA VAL A 132 8.51 0.73 9.76
C VAL A 132 9.72 1.28 9.01
N GLU A 133 9.99 2.58 9.19
CA GLU A 133 11.15 3.24 8.60
C GLU A 133 12.38 2.97 9.44
N ILE A 134 13.40 2.44 8.79
CA ILE A 134 14.68 2.13 9.41
C ILE A 134 15.84 2.78 8.65
N GLU A 135 16.92 3.02 9.36
CA GLU A 135 18.21 3.42 8.81
C GLU A 135 19.22 2.33 9.12
N CYS A 136 19.79 1.72 8.07
CA CYS A 136 20.78 0.65 8.19
C CYS A 136 21.79 0.68 7.05
N LEU A 137 22.84 -0.10 7.18
CA LEU A 137 23.79 -0.35 6.10
C LEU A 137 23.21 -1.37 5.10
N PRO A 138 23.63 -1.31 3.82
CA PRO A 138 23.15 -2.24 2.79
C PRO A 138 23.38 -3.73 3.11
N ALA A 139 24.39 -4.04 3.92
CA ALA A 139 24.69 -5.41 4.35
C ALA A 139 23.71 -5.94 5.40
N ASP A 140 23.09 -5.06 6.18
CA ASP A 140 22.29 -5.40 7.36
C ASP A 140 20.79 -5.19 7.13
N ILE A 141 20.35 -5.12 5.88
CA ILE A 141 18.93 -4.92 5.55
C ILE A 141 18.13 -6.18 5.90
N PRO A 142 17.20 -6.12 6.88
CA PRO A 142 16.33 -7.25 7.17
C PRO A 142 15.24 -7.38 6.11
N SER A 143 14.85 -8.60 5.79
CA SER A 143 13.74 -8.86 4.87
C SER A 143 12.39 -8.49 5.48
N HIS A 144 12.22 -8.73 6.75
CA HIS A 144 11.04 -8.40 7.56
C HIS A 144 11.42 -8.35 9.04
N ILE A 145 10.55 -7.77 9.84
CA ILE A 145 10.67 -7.74 11.29
C ILE A 145 9.55 -8.62 11.84
N ASP A 146 9.91 -9.70 12.53
CA ASP A 146 8.96 -10.61 13.15
C ASP A 146 8.62 -10.13 14.54
N VAL A 147 7.32 -10.02 14.82
CA VAL A 147 6.79 -9.54 16.11
C VAL A 147 5.81 -10.57 16.65
N ASP A 148 6.09 -11.11 17.83
CA ASP A 148 5.19 -12.05 18.49
C ASP A 148 4.05 -11.29 19.17
N VAL A 149 2.81 -11.59 18.74
CA VAL A 149 1.58 -11.02 19.28
C VAL A 149 0.82 -12.00 20.18
N SER A 150 1.37 -13.21 20.41
CA SER A 150 0.67 -14.28 21.12
C SER A 150 0.26 -13.88 22.55
N GLY A 151 1.08 -13.07 23.24
CA GLY A 151 0.83 -12.61 24.61
C GLY A 151 -0.15 -11.45 24.75
N LEU A 152 -0.66 -10.86 23.65
CA LEU A 152 -1.52 -9.68 23.72
C LEU A 152 -2.92 -10.02 24.22
N GLY A 153 -3.31 -9.35 25.32
CA GLY A 153 -4.68 -9.31 25.83
C GLY A 153 -5.55 -8.27 25.10
N ILE A 154 -6.82 -8.13 25.55
CA ILE A 154 -7.70 -7.04 25.10
C ILE A 154 -7.09 -5.70 25.53
N HIS A 155 -7.16 -4.71 24.61
CA HIS A 155 -6.53 -3.40 24.74
C HIS A 155 -5.00 -3.44 24.85
N GLY A 156 -4.39 -4.61 24.60
CA GLY A 156 -2.93 -4.71 24.46
C GLY A 156 -2.45 -3.96 23.21
N VAL A 157 -1.33 -3.24 23.36
CA VAL A 157 -0.72 -2.43 22.31
C VAL A 157 0.75 -2.80 22.20
N ILE A 158 1.22 -3.02 20.99
CA ILE A 158 2.65 -3.13 20.66
C ILE A 158 3.10 -1.82 20.03
N ARG A 159 4.19 -1.28 20.53
CA ARG A 159 4.80 -0.04 20.05
C ARG A 159 6.10 -0.33 19.28
N VAL A 160 6.61 0.70 18.59
CA VAL A 160 7.90 0.61 17.88
C VAL A 160 9.05 0.29 18.86
N ALA A 161 8.97 0.79 20.11
CA ALA A 161 9.94 0.47 21.16
C ALA A 161 10.03 -1.03 21.51
N ASP A 162 8.94 -1.78 21.32
CA ASP A 162 8.85 -3.21 21.63
C ASP A 162 9.36 -4.11 20.49
N LEU A 163 9.76 -3.51 19.36
CA LEU A 163 10.26 -4.27 18.22
C LEU A 163 11.66 -4.83 18.51
N PRO A 164 11.96 -6.05 18.01
CA PRO A 164 13.29 -6.62 18.18
C PRO A 164 14.31 -5.78 17.39
N HIS A 165 15.28 -5.24 18.08
CA HIS A 165 16.40 -4.50 17.51
C HIS A 165 17.42 -5.51 16.96
N ALA A 166 17.39 -5.74 15.65
CA ALA A 166 18.35 -6.62 14.99
C ALA A 166 19.57 -5.79 14.54
N GLY A 167 20.72 -5.96 15.21
CA GLY A 167 22.00 -5.43 14.76
C GLY A 167 22.12 -3.90 14.78
N SER A 168 22.66 -3.33 13.70
CA SER A 168 22.95 -1.90 13.50
C SER A 168 21.76 -1.11 12.92
N VAL A 169 20.54 -1.63 13.09
CA VAL A 169 19.30 -0.99 12.58
C VAL A 169 18.84 0.09 13.53
N LYS A 170 18.62 1.31 13.02
CA LYS A 170 18.03 2.41 13.77
C LYS A 170 16.60 2.65 13.27
N PHE A 171 15.62 2.62 14.17
CA PHE A 171 14.25 3.02 13.87
C PHE A 171 14.16 4.55 13.78
N LEU A 172 13.52 5.05 12.73
CA LEU A 172 13.30 6.48 12.52
C LEU A 172 11.90 6.91 12.98
N ASN A 173 10.99 5.97 13.11
CA ASN A 173 9.65 6.21 13.65
C ASN A 173 9.73 6.56 15.14
N SER A 174 8.72 7.29 15.63
CA SER A 174 8.57 7.54 17.07
C SER A 174 8.44 6.23 17.83
N GLU A 175 9.16 6.10 18.94
CA GLU A 175 9.12 4.92 19.84
C GLU A 175 7.71 4.64 20.37
N ASP A 176 6.90 5.69 20.57
CA ASP A 176 5.51 5.62 21.04
C ASP A 176 4.50 5.21 19.96
N ALA A 177 4.92 5.15 18.68
CA ALA A 177 4.01 4.81 17.59
C ALA A 177 3.50 3.38 17.75
N THR A 178 2.18 3.21 17.61
CA THR A 178 1.52 1.92 17.73
C THR A 178 1.70 1.11 16.44
N VAL A 179 2.22 -0.09 16.57
CA VAL A 179 2.39 -1.05 15.47
C VAL A 179 1.14 -1.91 15.31
N ALA A 180 0.69 -2.51 16.41
CA ALA A 180 -0.51 -3.34 16.44
C ALA A 180 -1.22 -3.22 17.79
N HIS A 181 -2.53 -3.41 17.78
CA HIS A 181 -3.31 -3.44 19.00
C HIS A 181 -4.51 -4.38 18.88
N VAL A 182 -5.06 -4.81 20.02
CA VAL A 182 -6.25 -5.66 20.08
C VAL A 182 -7.43 -4.84 20.59
N ILE A 183 -8.47 -4.72 19.77
CA ILE A 183 -9.72 -4.03 20.10
C ILE A 183 -10.77 -5.03 20.52
N ALA A 184 -11.52 -4.74 21.59
CA ALA A 184 -12.72 -5.50 21.91
C ALA A 184 -13.86 -5.11 20.94
N ILE A 185 -14.53 -6.09 20.35
CA ILE A 185 -15.77 -5.83 19.63
C ILE A 185 -16.82 -5.53 20.71
N ARG A 186 -17.25 -4.29 20.79
CA ARG A 186 -18.45 -3.95 21.53
C ARG A 186 -19.62 -4.33 20.63
N GLU A 187 -20.33 -5.39 20.98
CA GLU A 187 -21.60 -5.72 20.33
C GLU A 187 -22.59 -4.59 20.57
N GLU A 188 -22.56 -3.58 19.72
CA GLU A 188 -23.65 -2.59 19.63
C GLU A 188 -24.91 -3.20 19.00
N ALA A 189 -24.86 -4.47 18.58
CA ALA A 189 -25.99 -5.17 18.01
C ALA A 189 -27.10 -5.53 19.02
N ALA A 190 -26.82 -5.55 20.34
CA ALA A 190 -27.85 -5.85 21.33
C ALA A 190 -28.75 -4.66 21.69
N ALA A 191 -28.26 -3.42 21.56
CA ALA A 191 -29.05 -2.23 21.91
C ALA A 191 -30.06 -1.82 20.83
N VAL A 192 -29.81 -2.20 19.57
CA VAL A 192 -30.73 -1.88 18.47
C VAL A 192 -31.85 -2.91 18.36
N ALA A 193 -31.65 -4.16 18.81
CA ALA A 193 -32.67 -5.20 18.83
C ALA A 193 -33.67 -5.00 19.99
N GLU A 194 -33.25 -4.45 21.12
CA GLU A 194 -34.13 -4.16 22.27
C GLU A 194 -34.96 -2.89 22.08
N ALA A 195 -34.46 -1.92 21.31
CA ALA A 195 -35.22 -0.73 20.94
C ALA A 195 -36.26 -0.99 19.83
N ALA A 196 -36.07 -2.02 19.00
CA ALA A 196 -37.01 -2.42 17.95
C ALA A 196 -38.15 -3.30 18.49
N ALA A 197 -37.96 -4.01 19.61
CA ALA A 197 -38.97 -4.83 20.25
C ALA A 197 -39.96 -4.04 21.14
N ALA A 198 -39.67 -2.77 21.45
CA ALA A 198 -40.53 -1.93 22.28
C ALA A 198 -41.48 -0.98 21.50
N ALA A 199 -41.48 -1.06 20.18
CA ALA A 199 -42.36 -0.23 19.32
C ALA A 199 -43.25 -1.07 18.40
N GLU A 200 -44.15 -1.88 18.97
CA GLU A 200 -45.32 -2.32 18.25
C GLU A 200 -46.45 -1.27 18.40
N PRO A 201 -46.92 -0.66 17.31
CA PRO A 201 -48.05 0.22 17.42
C PRO A 201 -49.34 -0.59 17.37
N VAL A 202 -50.13 -0.35 18.39
CA VAL A 202 -51.52 -0.78 18.52
C VAL A 202 -52.34 -0.30 17.33
N VAL A 203 -52.95 -1.24 16.61
CA VAL A 203 -53.86 -1.01 15.52
C VAL A 203 -55.19 -0.46 16.09
N ALA A 204 -55.52 0.77 15.71
CA ALA A 204 -56.90 1.25 15.83
C ALA A 204 -57.48 1.49 14.44
N LYS A 205 -58.45 0.68 14.13
CA LYS A 205 -59.33 0.58 12.96
C LYS A 205 -60.42 1.70 12.99
N LYS A 206 -60.55 2.50 11.91
CA LYS A 206 -61.80 3.10 11.43
C LYS A 206 -61.47 3.90 10.18
N GLY A 207 -61.88 3.48 9.00
CA GLY A 207 -63.19 3.52 8.39
C GLY A 207 -63.35 4.80 7.57
N GLY A 208 -63.47 4.71 6.25
CA GLY A 208 -63.98 5.81 5.43
C GLY A 208 -63.29 6.00 4.06
N LYS A 209 -63.85 5.41 3.03
CA LYS A 209 -63.75 5.68 1.59
C LYS A 209 -64.75 6.84 1.26
N PRO A 210 -64.84 7.53 0.10
CA PRO A 210 -64.10 7.41 -1.17
C PRO A 210 -63.87 8.75 -1.92
N ALA A 211 -63.35 8.59 -3.12
CA ALA A 211 -63.60 9.33 -4.38
C ALA A 211 -62.63 10.45 -4.79
N ALA A 212 -62.01 10.16 -5.91
CA ALA A 212 -62.04 10.83 -7.21
C ALA A 212 -61.30 12.20 -7.26
N GLU A 213 -60.54 12.51 -8.22
CA GLU A 213 -60.59 12.58 -9.65
C GLU A 213 -59.38 13.42 -10.15
N ALA A 214 -58.76 12.91 -11.12
CA ALA A 214 -58.35 13.52 -12.38
C ALA A 214 -57.36 14.69 -12.45
N ALA A 215 -56.51 14.50 -13.39
CA ALA A 215 -56.02 15.38 -14.44
C ALA A 215 -54.56 15.82 -14.38
N ALA A 216 -53.77 15.17 -15.22
CA ALA A 216 -52.75 15.85 -15.99
C ALA A 216 -53.40 16.83 -16.99
N PRO A 217 -52.74 17.76 -17.68
CA PRO A 217 -51.62 17.50 -18.55
C PRO A 217 -50.58 18.63 -18.76
N ALA A 218 -49.47 18.20 -19.37
CA ALA A 218 -48.77 18.73 -20.56
C ALA A 218 -48.08 20.11 -20.61
N ALA A 219 -46.85 20.01 -21.11
CA ALA A 219 -46.20 20.81 -22.17
C ALA A 219 -45.79 22.26 -21.83
N ASP A 220 -44.62 22.71 -22.14
CA ASP A 220 -44.07 22.99 -23.45
C ASP A 220 -42.66 23.61 -23.35
N ALA A 221 -41.82 23.12 -24.19
CA ALA A 221 -40.80 23.75 -24.99
C ALA A 221 -40.32 25.19 -24.71
N LYS A 222 -39.02 25.41 -24.67
CA LYS A 222 -38.33 26.22 -25.68
C LYS A 222 -36.84 26.37 -25.44
N LYS A 223 -36.06 25.78 -26.32
CA LYS A 223 -34.74 26.29 -26.76
C LYS A 223 -35.00 27.53 -27.65
N PRO A 224 -34.12 28.54 -27.77
CA PRO A 224 -32.95 28.46 -28.64
C PRO A 224 -31.74 29.28 -28.16
N ALA A 225 -30.54 28.79 -28.45
CA ALA A 225 -29.61 29.18 -29.51
C ALA A 225 -28.99 30.59 -29.47
N ALA A 226 -27.64 30.56 -29.44
CA ALA A 226 -26.69 31.23 -30.32
C ALA A 226 -26.04 32.58 -29.89
N LYS A 227 -24.70 32.54 -30.14
CA LYS A 227 -23.77 33.59 -30.59
C LYS A 227 -23.21 34.53 -29.50
N LYS A 228 -21.95 34.38 -29.21
CA LYS A 228 -20.80 34.92 -29.95
C LYS A 228 -19.54 34.23 -29.48
#